data_c59b87fb92081f6a0e7fba6f5cc52904
#
_entry.id   c59b87fb92081f6a0e7fba6f5cc52904
#
_cell.length_a   1.000
_cell.length_b   1.000
_cell.length_c   1.000
_cell.angle_alpha   90.00
_cell.angle_beta   90.00
_cell.angle_gamma   90.00
#
_symmetry.space_group_name_H-M   'P 1'
#
loop_
_entity.id
_entity.type
_entity.pdbx_description
1 polymer ?
#
loop_
_entity_poly.entity_id
_entity_poly.type
_entity_poly.pdbx_seq_one_letter_code
_entity_poly.pdbx_strand_id
1 'polypeptide(L)'
;MGGFFGAVSDRDVALDVFFGTDYHSHLGTRRGGMVLFDKKEGFQRQIHNIENTPFRTKFERDLADFRGHAGLGCISDSDPQPLLVRSHLGLYAIVTVGIINNTDELVKTYLSDKGQQFLTLSSGRVNVTELTAALINQENDLVSGILHAQEVIDGSMTILILTEEGELIAARDSMGRLPVLIGQREDGYCVSFESFAYHKLDYQDAYELGPREIVRLNAKGFQTLSPAGKQMKICAFLWTYFCLLYTSPSPRDGAT
;
A
#
# COMPACT_ATOMS: atom_id res chain seq x y z
N MET A 1 6.81 -0.58 11.40
CA MET A 1 6.88 -0.09 10.01
C MET A 1 6.19 -1.11 9.13
N GLY A 2 6.14 -0.94 7.82
CA GLY A 2 5.52 -1.90 6.92
C GLY A 2 5.98 -1.66 5.50
N GLY A 3 5.67 -2.58 4.61
CA GLY A 3 5.93 -2.48 3.18
C GLY A 3 4.72 -2.94 2.38
N PHE A 4 4.69 -2.59 1.12
CA PHE A 4 3.58 -2.93 0.23
C PHE A 4 4.09 -3.29 -1.16
N PHE A 5 3.28 -4.09 -1.84
CA PHE A 5 3.43 -4.37 -3.25
C PHE A 5 2.04 -4.47 -3.91
N GLY A 6 1.90 -3.89 -5.08
CA GLY A 6 0.69 -4.03 -5.89
C GLY A 6 1.06 -4.32 -7.34
N ALA A 7 0.23 -5.07 -8.05
CA ALA A 7 0.42 -5.34 -9.47
C ALA A 7 -0.92 -5.33 -10.21
N VAL A 8 -0.86 -4.91 -11.47
CA VAL A 8 -1.97 -4.95 -12.42
C VAL A 8 -1.42 -5.34 -13.79
N SER A 9 -2.04 -6.33 -14.44
CA SER A 9 -1.52 -6.92 -15.67
C SER A 9 -2.64 -7.52 -16.52
N ASP A 10 -2.35 -7.75 -17.78
CA ASP A 10 -3.22 -8.53 -18.69
C ASP A 10 -3.19 -10.04 -18.38
N ARG A 11 -2.25 -10.50 -17.54
CA ARG A 11 -2.17 -11.87 -17.01
C ARG A 11 -2.47 -11.94 -15.52
N ASP A 12 -2.57 -13.15 -14.98
CA ASP A 12 -2.71 -13.38 -13.54
C ASP A 12 -1.49 -12.83 -12.78
N VAL A 13 -1.74 -12.05 -11.71
CA VAL A 13 -0.72 -11.39 -10.88
C VAL A 13 -0.53 -12.02 -9.51
N ALA A 14 -1.17 -13.17 -9.22
CA ALA A 14 -1.11 -13.78 -7.90
C ALA A 14 0.32 -14.04 -7.42
N LEU A 15 1.18 -14.56 -8.28
CA LEU A 15 2.60 -14.78 -7.98
C LEU A 15 3.39 -13.49 -7.85
N ASP A 16 3.09 -12.48 -8.68
CA ASP A 16 3.76 -11.18 -8.62
C ASP A 16 3.47 -10.50 -7.27
N VAL A 17 2.19 -10.49 -6.84
CA VAL A 17 1.80 -9.92 -5.54
C VAL A 17 2.38 -10.73 -4.37
N PHE A 18 2.37 -12.05 -4.46
CA PHE A 18 2.93 -12.92 -3.43
C PHE A 18 4.44 -12.69 -3.23
N PHE A 19 5.24 -12.81 -4.28
CA PHE A 19 6.69 -12.63 -4.16
C PHE A 19 7.06 -11.17 -3.90
N GLY A 20 6.38 -10.22 -4.55
CA GLY A 20 6.59 -8.79 -4.31
C GLY A 20 6.34 -8.41 -2.85
N THR A 21 5.31 -8.98 -2.23
CA THR A 21 5.03 -8.77 -0.80
C THR A 21 6.06 -9.49 0.09
N ASP A 22 6.42 -10.74 -0.23
CA ASP A 22 7.42 -11.51 0.50
C ASP A 22 8.78 -10.80 0.54
N TYR A 23 9.18 -10.15 -0.55
CA TYR A 23 10.41 -9.36 -0.60
C TYR A 23 10.43 -8.16 0.35
N HIS A 24 9.27 -7.72 0.85
CA HIS A 24 9.15 -6.68 1.88
C HIS A 24 9.10 -7.23 3.31
N SER A 25 9.32 -8.53 3.53
CA SER A 25 9.20 -9.16 4.86
C SER A 25 10.21 -8.64 5.90
N HIS A 26 11.29 -7.98 5.47
CA HIS A 26 12.23 -7.31 6.37
C HIS A 26 11.71 -5.99 6.96
N LEU A 27 10.61 -5.43 6.42
CA LEU A 27 10.01 -4.17 6.88
C LEU A 27 8.97 -4.34 7.98
N GLY A 28 8.58 -5.57 8.31
CA GLY A 28 7.64 -5.84 9.38
C GLY A 28 7.56 -7.33 9.70
N THR A 29 7.11 -7.64 10.91
CA THR A 29 7.20 -8.99 11.47
C THR A 29 5.90 -9.56 12.01
N ARG A 30 4.80 -8.79 12.03
CA ARG A 30 3.59 -9.21 12.74
C ARG A 30 2.46 -9.71 11.84
N ARG A 31 2.15 -8.97 10.80
CA ARG A 31 1.02 -9.24 9.92
C ARG A 31 1.46 -9.22 8.47
N GLY A 32 0.94 -10.15 7.71
CA GLY A 32 1.00 -10.12 6.26
C GLY A 32 -0.41 -10.25 5.70
N GLY A 33 -0.69 -9.59 4.60
CA GLY A 33 -1.98 -9.68 3.94
C GLY A 33 -1.87 -9.55 2.44
N MET A 34 -2.76 -10.22 1.74
CA MET A 34 -2.92 -10.14 0.29
C MET A 34 -4.39 -10.01 -0.08
N VAL A 35 -4.66 -9.28 -1.14
CA VAL A 35 -5.95 -9.23 -1.81
C VAL A 35 -5.74 -9.21 -3.31
N LEU A 36 -6.49 -10.05 -4.02
CA LEU A 36 -6.57 -10.03 -5.48
C LEU A 36 -8.00 -9.76 -5.92
N PHE A 37 -8.12 -9.23 -7.10
CA PHE A 37 -9.41 -8.99 -7.74
C PHE A 37 -9.48 -9.68 -9.10
N ASP A 38 -10.54 -10.46 -9.27
CA ASP A 38 -10.95 -11.03 -10.54
C ASP A 38 -12.40 -10.60 -10.86
N LYS A 39 -12.69 -10.32 -12.12
CA LYS A 39 -14.03 -9.85 -12.55
C LYS A 39 -15.14 -10.87 -12.31
N LYS A 40 -14.82 -12.16 -12.25
CA LYS A 40 -15.81 -13.23 -12.07
C LYS A 40 -15.97 -13.60 -10.60
N GLU A 41 -14.86 -13.67 -9.86
CA GLU A 41 -14.81 -14.12 -8.48
C GLU A 41 -14.85 -12.97 -7.47
N GLY A 42 -14.60 -11.75 -7.92
CA GLY A 42 -14.52 -10.57 -7.06
C GLY A 42 -13.21 -10.51 -6.26
N PHE A 43 -13.28 -9.93 -5.07
CA PHE A 43 -12.13 -9.81 -4.18
C PHE A 43 -11.87 -11.10 -3.40
N GLN A 44 -10.66 -11.61 -3.49
CA GLN A 44 -10.12 -12.71 -2.71
C GLN A 44 -9.09 -12.17 -1.74
N ARG A 45 -9.28 -12.33 -0.43
CA ARG A 45 -8.42 -11.72 0.59
C ARG A 45 -8.04 -12.71 1.66
N GLN A 46 -6.74 -12.72 2.04
CA GLN A 46 -6.21 -13.43 3.21
C GLN A 46 -5.28 -12.54 4.03
N ILE A 47 -5.34 -12.71 5.34
CA ILE A 47 -4.48 -12.01 6.31
C ILE A 47 -3.98 -13.03 7.32
N HIS A 48 -2.67 -13.07 7.54
CA HIS A 48 -2.03 -13.97 8.50
C HIS A 48 -1.17 -13.25 9.52
N ASN A 49 -1.09 -13.85 10.71
CA ASN A 49 -0.03 -13.53 11.66
C ASN A 49 1.26 -14.22 11.18
N ILE A 50 2.33 -13.43 11.02
CA ILE A 50 3.64 -13.89 10.53
C ILE A 50 4.74 -13.83 11.59
N GLU A 51 4.39 -13.55 12.88
CA GLU A 51 5.37 -13.43 13.96
C GLU A 51 6.22 -14.67 14.16
N ASN A 52 5.62 -15.85 14.03
CA ASN A 52 6.27 -17.14 14.29
C ASN A 52 6.50 -17.97 13.03
N THR A 53 6.12 -17.48 11.87
CA THR A 53 6.24 -18.21 10.61
C THR A 53 6.36 -17.21 9.47
N PRO A 54 7.36 -17.34 8.58
CA PRO A 54 7.57 -16.41 7.48
C PRO A 54 6.34 -16.25 6.60
N PHE A 55 6.19 -15.05 6.00
CA PHE A 55 5.11 -14.71 5.08
C PHE A 55 4.92 -15.79 4.00
N ARG A 56 5.99 -16.17 3.33
CA ARG A 56 5.98 -17.17 2.26
C ARG A 56 5.31 -18.47 2.70
N THR A 57 5.70 -19.02 3.84
CA THR A 57 5.15 -20.29 4.35
C THR A 57 3.68 -20.21 4.70
N LYS A 58 3.22 -19.04 5.17
CA LYS A 58 1.81 -18.83 5.52
C LYS A 58 0.92 -18.75 4.29
N PHE A 59 1.36 -18.03 3.27
CA PHE A 59 0.56 -17.74 2.08
C PHE A 59 0.71 -18.77 0.95
N GLU A 60 1.70 -19.65 1.00
CA GLU A 60 1.94 -20.66 -0.03
C GLU A 60 0.71 -21.56 -0.28
N ARG A 61 -0.04 -21.86 0.78
CA ARG A 61 -1.28 -22.67 0.67
C ARG A 61 -2.43 -21.89 0.04
N ASP A 62 -2.52 -20.60 0.32
CA ASP A 62 -3.59 -19.74 -0.18
C ASP A 62 -3.41 -19.41 -1.66
N LEU A 63 -2.17 -19.52 -2.18
CA LEU A 63 -1.87 -19.27 -3.60
C LEU A 63 -2.68 -20.15 -4.56
N ALA A 64 -3.07 -21.34 -4.13
CA ALA A 64 -3.89 -22.22 -4.94
C ALA A 64 -5.27 -21.64 -5.26
N ASP A 65 -5.78 -20.79 -4.36
CA ASP A 65 -7.10 -20.19 -4.43
C ASP A 65 -7.07 -18.76 -4.99
N PHE A 66 -5.89 -18.11 -5.00
CA PHE A 66 -5.75 -16.75 -5.51
C PHE A 66 -5.67 -16.71 -7.04
N ARG A 67 -6.51 -15.86 -7.62
CA ARG A 67 -6.53 -15.55 -9.07
C ARG A 67 -6.89 -14.08 -9.24
N GLY A 68 -6.32 -13.43 -10.23
CA GLY A 68 -6.73 -12.07 -10.58
C GLY A 68 -5.72 -11.32 -11.44
N HIS A 69 -6.20 -10.29 -12.10
CA HIS A 69 -5.42 -9.40 -12.95
C HIS A 69 -4.94 -8.14 -12.21
N ALA A 70 -5.37 -7.95 -10.98
CA ALA A 70 -4.94 -6.87 -10.12
C ALA A 70 -4.90 -7.34 -8.66
N GLY A 71 -3.93 -6.85 -7.89
CA GLY A 71 -3.81 -7.24 -6.50
C GLY A 71 -2.91 -6.32 -5.69
N LEU A 72 -3.08 -6.38 -4.37
CA LEU A 72 -2.28 -5.70 -3.36
C LEU A 72 -1.82 -6.68 -2.29
N GLY A 73 -0.61 -6.49 -1.81
CA GLY A 73 -0.09 -7.16 -0.64
C GLY A 73 0.63 -6.20 0.29
N CYS A 74 0.67 -6.54 1.55
CA CYS A 74 1.36 -5.73 2.55
C CYS A 74 1.95 -6.56 3.68
N ILE A 75 3.01 -6.03 4.26
CA ILE A 75 3.59 -6.43 5.53
C ILE A 75 3.31 -5.29 6.52
N SER A 76 2.88 -5.59 7.74
CA SER A 76 2.55 -4.61 8.76
C SER A 76 2.96 -5.07 10.16
N ASP A 77 3.43 -4.14 10.97
CA ASP A 77 3.71 -4.36 12.40
C ASP A 77 2.54 -3.98 13.30
N SER A 78 1.49 -3.38 12.76
CA SER A 78 0.37 -2.88 13.56
C SER A 78 -0.92 -3.64 13.24
N ASP A 79 -1.58 -3.24 12.20
CA ASP A 79 -2.96 -3.59 11.96
C ASP A 79 -3.12 -4.66 10.88
N PRO A 80 -4.14 -5.52 11.02
CA PRO A 80 -4.49 -6.45 9.96
C PRO A 80 -5.02 -5.67 8.75
N GLN A 81 -4.41 -5.90 7.61
CA GLN A 81 -4.75 -5.33 6.30
C GLN A 81 -4.31 -6.28 5.17
N PRO A 82 -4.83 -6.18 3.92
CA PRO A 82 -5.73 -5.16 3.38
C PRO A 82 -7.14 -5.19 3.99
N LEU A 83 -7.82 -4.03 4.05
CA LEU A 83 -9.24 -3.97 4.41
C LEU A 83 -10.10 -3.88 3.15
N LEU A 84 -11.23 -4.62 3.15
CA LEU A 84 -12.28 -4.44 2.15
C LEU A 84 -13.29 -3.43 2.69
N VAL A 85 -13.55 -2.40 1.92
CA VAL A 85 -14.44 -1.29 2.27
C VAL A 85 -15.54 -1.20 1.22
N ARG A 86 -16.80 -1.20 1.68
CA ARG A 86 -17.95 -0.87 0.85
C ARG A 86 -18.58 0.41 1.35
N SER A 87 -18.64 1.39 0.49
CA SER A 87 -19.22 2.70 0.80
C SER A 87 -19.97 3.25 -0.41
N HIS A 88 -20.37 4.53 -0.35
CA HIS A 88 -20.91 5.24 -1.51
C HIS A 88 -19.89 5.43 -2.65
N LEU A 89 -18.59 5.25 -2.36
CA LEU A 89 -17.51 5.29 -3.35
C LEU A 89 -17.30 3.94 -4.08
N GLY A 90 -18.14 2.93 -3.81
CA GLY A 90 -18.02 1.58 -4.35
C GLY A 90 -17.42 0.57 -3.37
N LEU A 91 -17.02 -0.59 -3.90
CA LEU A 91 -16.26 -1.61 -3.17
C LEU A 91 -14.79 -1.52 -3.56
N TYR A 92 -13.92 -1.41 -2.57
CA TYR A 92 -12.47 -1.37 -2.80
C TYR A 92 -11.70 -2.05 -1.67
N ALA A 93 -10.49 -2.47 -1.97
CA ALA A 93 -9.52 -2.89 -0.96
C ALA A 93 -8.52 -1.76 -0.70
N ILE A 94 -8.14 -1.56 0.56
CA ILE A 94 -7.19 -0.51 0.95
C ILE A 94 -6.04 -1.08 1.78
N VAL A 95 -4.84 -0.61 1.47
CA VAL A 95 -3.60 -0.82 2.22
C VAL A 95 -3.02 0.55 2.59
N THR A 96 -2.52 0.67 3.81
CA THR A 96 -1.86 1.88 4.28
C THR A 96 -0.53 1.56 4.94
N VAL A 97 0.48 2.40 4.69
CA VAL A 97 1.78 2.33 5.37
C VAL A 97 2.16 3.72 5.84
N GLY A 98 2.37 3.85 7.13
CA GLY A 98 2.72 5.14 7.72
C GLY A 98 2.43 5.23 9.21
N ILE A 99 2.40 6.46 9.72
CA ILE A 99 2.13 6.79 11.12
C ILE A 99 1.20 8.00 11.14
N ILE A 100 0.13 7.92 11.94
CA ILE A 100 -0.79 9.01 12.23
C ILE A 100 -0.54 9.48 13.66
N ASN A 101 -0.08 10.71 13.86
CA ASN A 101 0.22 11.26 15.18
C ASN A 101 -1.03 11.76 15.90
N ASN A 102 -2.03 12.24 15.16
CA ASN A 102 -3.27 12.81 15.68
C ASN A 102 -4.45 11.82 15.65
N THR A 103 -4.20 10.51 15.75
CA THR A 103 -5.22 9.46 15.68
C THR A 103 -6.40 9.70 16.62
N ASP A 104 -6.14 10.00 17.91
CA ASP A 104 -7.19 10.18 18.91
C ASP A 104 -8.10 11.37 18.60
N GLU A 105 -7.54 12.45 18.07
CA GLU A 105 -8.29 13.64 17.64
C GLU A 105 -9.18 13.33 16.43
N LEU A 106 -8.63 12.67 15.41
CA LEU A 106 -9.39 12.28 14.22
C LEU A 106 -10.52 11.31 14.56
N VAL A 107 -10.25 10.31 15.39
CA VAL A 107 -11.27 9.36 15.89
C VAL A 107 -12.38 10.09 16.64
N LYS A 108 -12.02 11.00 17.57
CA LYS A 108 -13.01 11.80 18.32
C LYS A 108 -13.88 12.66 17.39
N THR A 109 -13.25 13.32 16.44
CA THR A 109 -13.97 14.15 15.45
C THR A 109 -14.91 13.29 14.61
N TYR A 110 -14.46 12.18 14.08
CA TYR A 110 -15.27 11.26 13.28
C TYR A 110 -16.47 10.71 14.06
N LEU A 111 -16.26 10.27 15.30
CA LEU A 111 -17.32 9.72 16.15
C LEU A 111 -18.28 10.79 16.72
N SER A 112 -17.98 12.09 16.57
CA SER A 112 -18.91 13.16 16.97
C SER A 112 -20.19 13.19 16.11
N ASP A 113 -20.13 12.67 14.89
CA ASP A 113 -21.27 12.51 14.02
C ASP A 113 -22.05 11.25 14.39
N LYS A 114 -23.37 11.39 14.52
CA LYS A 114 -24.25 10.27 14.89
C LYS A 114 -24.24 9.19 13.81
N GLY A 115 -24.10 7.94 14.24
CA GLY A 115 -24.11 6.77 13.37
C GLY A 115 -22.74 6.35 12.84
N GLN A 116 -21.68 7.11 13.11
CA GLN A 116 -20.31 6.70 12.78
C GLN A 116 -19.79 5.68 13.79
N GLN A 117 -19.03 4.70 13.30
CA GLN A 117 -18.45 3.64 14.13
C GLN A 117 -17.19 3.07 13.47
N PHE A 118 -16.33 2.46 14.27
CA PHE A 118 -15.22 1.65 13.81
C PHE A 118 -15.48 0.17 14.16
N LEU A 119 -15.21 -0.72 13.23
CA LEU A 119 -15.46 -2.15 13.35
C LEU A 119 -14.20 -2.97 13.60
N THR A 120 -13.05 -2.46 13.15
CA THR A 120 -11.77 -3.16 13.27
C THR A 120 -10.94 -2.57 14.38
N LEU A 121 -10.94 -3.23 15.53
CA LEU A 121 -10.16 -2.80 16.70
C LEU A 121 -9.00 -3.75 16.95
N SER A 122 -7.81 -3.20 17.20
CA SER A 122 -6.63 -3.93 17.65
C SER A 122 -6.33 -3.57 19.09
N SER A 123 -6.61 -4.48 20.04
CA SER A 123 -6.43 -4.23 21.49
C SER A 123 -7.15 -2.97 21.98
N GLY A 124 -8.37 -2.71 21.48
CA GLY A 124 -9.17 -1.54 21.83
C GLY A 124 -8.78 -0.24 21.11
N ARG A 125 -7.76 -0.28 20.26
CA ARG A 125 -7.39 0.85 19.39
C ARG A 125 -8.02 0.71 18.03
N VAL A 126 -8.42 1.82 17.44
CA VAL A 126 -8.94 1.88 16.07
C VAL A 126 -7.83 1.50 15.08
N ASN A 127 -8.14 0.65 14.11
CA ASN A 127 -7.24 0.32 13.01
C ASN A 127 -6.98 1.58 12.16
N VAL A 128 -5.71 1.95 11.98
CA VAL A 128 -5.36 3.19 11.25
C VAL A 128 -5.71 3.12 9.77
N THR A 129 -5.78 1.93 9.18
CA THR A 129 -6.24 1.74 7.81
C THR A 129 -7.75 1.98 7.70
N GLU A 130 -8.54 1.53 8.69
CA GLU A 130 -9.98 1.82 8.76
C GLU A 130 -10.24 3.32 8.99
N LEU A 131 -9.46 3.96 9.87
CA LEU A 131 -9.54 5.41 10.06
C LEU A 131 -9.25 6.17 8.76
N THR A 132 -8.20 5.76 8.03
CA THR A 132 -7.87 6.37 6.74
C THR A 132 -9.00 6.18 5.73
N ALA A 133 -9.59 4.99 5.65
CA ALA A 133 -10.75 4.73 4.80
C ALA A 133 -11.97 5.57 5.21
N ALA A 134 -12.20 5.74 6.51
CA ALA A 134 -13.26 6.59 7.04
C ALA A 134 -13.09 8.06 6.62
N LEU A 135 -11.86 8.59 6.68
CA LEU A 135 -11.55 9.95 6.21
C LEU A 135 -11.78 10.08 4.69
N ILE A 136 -11.35 9.09 3.91
CA ILE A 136 -11.59 9.06 2.45
C ILE A 136 -13.08 9.08 2.15
N ASN A 137 -13.87 8.32 2.89
CA ASN A 137 -15.32 8.21 2.70
C ASN A 137 -16.11 9.45 3.16
N GLN A 138 -15.48 10.52 3.65
CA GLN A 138 -16.15 11.80 3.91
C GLN A 138 -16.35 12.63 2.64
N GLU A 139 -15.66 12.28 1.54
CA GLU A 139 -15.71 12.99 0.28
C GLU A 139 -16.52 12.24 -0.80
N ASN A 140 -16.76 12.90 -1.92
CA ASN A 140 -17.65 12.38 -2.98
C ASN A 140 -16.97 11.46 -3.99
N ASP A 141 -15.63 11.40 -4.00
CA ASP A 141 -14.84 10.54 -4.86
C ASP A 141 -13.52 10.16 -4.18
N LEU A 142 -12.87 9.09 -4.67
CA LEU A 142 -11.64 8.56 -4.07
C LEU A 142 -10.47 9.55 -4.09
N VAL A 143 -10.34 10.37 -5.13
CA VAL A 143 -9.22 11.33 -5.25
C VAL A 143 -9.38 12.45 -4.24
N SER A 144 -10.57 13.06 -4.17
CA SER A 144 -10.91 14.08 -3.17
C SER A 144 -10.76 13.54 -1.76
N GLY A 145 -11.20 12.30 -1.53
CA GLY A 145 -11.06 11.63 -0.23
C GLY A 145 -9.61 11.39 0.18
N ILE A 146 -8.77 10.94 -0.75
CA ILE A 146 -7.33 10.77 -0.48
C ILE A 146 -6.67 12.12 -0.18
N LEU A 147 -7.00 13.17 -0.94
CA LEU A 147 -6.49 14.52 -0.69
C LEU A 147 -6.93 15.07 0.67
N HIS A 148 -8.19 14.84 1.06
CA HIS A 148 -8.69 15.17 2.39
C HIS A 148 -7.91 14.41 3.48
N ALA A 149 -7.75 13.10 3.36
CA ALA A 149 -6.97 12.31 4.32
C ALA A 149 -5.52 12.81 4.44
N GLN A 150 -4.87 13.16 3.32
CA GLN A 150 -3.52 13.74 3.31
C GLN A 150 -3.44 15.12 3.97
N GLU A 151 -4.53 15.87 4.01
CA GLU A 151 -4.61 17.20 4.63
C GLU A 151 -4.80 17.13 6.14
N VAL A 152 -5.70 16.24 6.62
CA VAL A 152 -6.05 16.16 8.04
C VAL A 152 -5.13 15.27 8.86
N ILE A 153 -4.41 14.34 8.22
CA ILE A 153 -3.47 13.44 8.90
C ILE A 153 -2.18 14.20 9.24
N ASP A 154 -1.90 14.34 10.54
CA ASP A 154 -0.56 14.71 11.01
C ASP A 154 0.31 13.45 11.07
N GLY A 155 1.27 13.37 10.15
CA GLY A 155 2.13 12.20 10.05
C GLY A 155 2.63 11.91 8.64
N SER A 156 2.73 10.63 8.34
CA SER A 156 2.97 10.13 6.98
C SER A 156 2.04 8.96 6.71
N MET A 157 1.34 8.99 5.59
CA MET A 157 0.43 7.90 5.21
C MET A 157 0.47 7.71 3.69
N THR A 158 1.10 6.62 3.26
CA THR A 158 0.99 6.10 1.91
C THR A 158 -0.27 5.26 1.82
N ILE A 159 -1.06 5.47 0.78
CA ILE A 159 -2.36 4.83 0.58
C ILE A 159 -2.35 4.10 -0.76
N LEU A 160 -2.74 2.83 -0.74
CA LEU A 160 -2.97 2.03 -1.93
C LEU A 160 -4.39 1.50 -1.92
N ILE A 161 -5.07 1.66 -3.05
CA ILE A 161 -6.45 1.19 -3.23
C ILE A 161 -6.50 0.29 -4.47
N LEU A 162 -7.16 -0.85 -4.33
CA LEU A 162 -7.56 -1.73 -5.43
C LEU A 162 -9.07 -1.62 -5.60
N THR A 163 -9.50 -1.14 -6.75
CA THR A 163 -10.93 -0.89 -7.05
C THR A 163 -11.62 -2.14 -7.62
N GLU A 164 -12.95 -2.14 -7.62
CA GLU A 164 -13.76 -3.22 -8.24
C GLU A 164 -13.73 -3.22 -9.79
N GLU A 165 -13.09 -2.22 -10.39
CA GLU A 165 -12.76 -2.21 -11.82
C GLU A 165 -11.43 -2.94 -12.11
N GLY A 166 -10.66 -3.31 -11.07
CA GLY A 166 -9.36 -3.93 -11.20
C GLY A 166 -8.26 -2.92 -11.50
N GLU A 167 -8.40 -1.68 -11.05
CA GLU A 167 -7.40 -0.63 -11.14
C GLU A 167 -6.75 -0.41 -9.78
N LEU A 168 -5.48 0.00 -9.79
CA LEU A 168 -4.76 0.42 -8.59
C LEU A 168 -4.71 1.94 -8.51
N ILE A 169 -4.98 2.50 -7.33
CA ILE A 169 -4.71 3.90 -7.00
C ILE A 169 -3.60 3.91 -5.97
N ALA A 170 -2.53 4.63 -6.24
CA ALA A 170 -1.40 4.81 -5.33
C ALA A 170 -1.25 6.28 -4.99
N ALA A 171 -1.14 6.60 -3.70
CA ALA A 171 -0.96 7.95 -3.21
C ALA A 171 0.22 8.00 -2.24
N ARG A 172 1.21 8.84 -2.55
CA ARG A 172 2.34 9.13 -1.67
C ARG A 172 1.94 10.11 -0.59
N ASP A 173 2.48 9.98 0.61
CA ASP A 173 2.18 10.90 1.72
C ASP A 173 2.46 12.36 1.37
N SER A 174 1.82 13.30 2.09
CA SER A 174 1.84 14.73 1.79
C SER A 174 3.24 15.34 1.71
N MET A 175 4.22 14.77 2.43
CA MET A 175 5.61 15.22 2.45
C MET A 175 6.57 14.31 1.67
N GLY A 176 6.08 13.22 1.08
CA GLY A 176 6.89 12.27 0.33
C GLY A 176 7.93 11.51 1.15
N ARG A 177 7.68 11.31 2.46
CA ARG A 177 8.64 10.65 3.36
C ARG A 177 8.91 9.21 3.00
N LEU A 178 7.87 8.50 2.59
CA LEU A 178 7.94 7.10 2.18
C LEU A 178 7.97 7.01 0.65
N PRO A 179 8.84 6.19 0.06
CA PRO A 179 8.87 6.02 -1.39
C PRO A 179 7.62 5.29 -1.90
N VAL A 180 7.19 5.64 -3.09
CA VAL A 180 6.18 4.92 -3.88
C VAL A 180 6.70 4.85 -5.30
N LEU A 181 7.10 3.66 -5.72
CA LEU A 181 7.79 3.40 -6.97
C LEU A 181 6.88 2.63 -7.91
N ILE A 182 6.86 3.00 -9.18
CA ILE A 182 6.15 2.29 -10.23
C ILE A 182 7.17 1.56 -11.08
N GLY A 183 6.97 0.25 -11.21
CA GLY A 183 7.67 -0.61 -12.16
C GLY A 183 6.78 -0.93 -13.35
N GLN A 184 7.40 -1.12 -14.51
CA GLN A 184 6.75 -1.45 -15.77
C GLN A 184 7.30 -2.76 -16.33
N ARG A 185 6.41 -3.57 -16.90
CA ARG A 185 6.72 -4.74 -17.71
C ARG A 185 5.84 -4.72 -18.96
N GLU A 186 6.15 -5.54 -19.95
CA GLU A 186 5.40 -5.60 -21.22
C GLU A 186 3.90 -5.81 -21.03
N ASP A 187 3.52 -6.61 -20.03
CA ASP A 187 2.14 -7.04 -19.76
C ASP A 187 1.46 -6.27 -18.64
N GLY A 188 2.13 -5.30 -17.99
CA GLY A 188 1.50 -4.56 -16.89
C GLY A 188 2.44 -3.70 -16.06
N TYR A 189 1.91 -3.25 -14.94
CA TYR A 189 2.56 -2.33 -14.02
C TYR A 189 2.50 -2.83 -12.59
N CYS A 190 3.49 -2.43 -11.78
CA CYS A 190 3.46 -2.65 -10.34
C CYS A 190 3.70 -1.34 -9.58
N VAL A 191 3.31 -1.33 -8.33
CA VAL A 191 3.63 -0.30 -7.35
C VAL A 191 4.29 -0.94 -6.15
N SER A 192 5.39 -0.37 -5.67
CA SER A 192 6.22 -0.96 -4.63
C SER A 192 6.80 0.09 -3.69
N PHE A 193 7.10 -0.35 -2.48
CA PHE A 193 7.87 0.44 -1.52
C PHE A 193 9.37 0.46 -1.87
N GLU A 194 9.89 -0.64 -2.42
CA GLU A 194 11.31 -0.80 -2.77
C GLU A 194 11.48 -1.32 -4.21
N SER A 195 12.48 -0.79 -4.92
CA SER A 195 12.74 -1.15 -6.32
C SER A 195 13.23 -2.58 -6.49
N PHE A 196 14.04 -3.08 -5.56
CA PHE A 196 14.60 -4.43 -5.69
C PHE A 196 13.51 -5.50 -5.77
N ALA A 197 12.35 -5.29 -5.11
CA ALA A 197 11.25 -6.25 -5.10
C ALA A 197 10.68 -6.47 -6.50
N TYR A 198 10.45 -5.41 -7.25
CA TYR A 198 9.92 -5.54 -8.60
C TYR A 198 10.98 -5.86 -9.66
N HIS A 199 12.26 -5.48 -9.44
CA HIS A 199 13.35 -5.93 -10.31
C HIS A 199 13.51 -7.45 -10.27
N LYS A 200 13.26 -8.10 -9.11
CA LYS A 200 13.24 -9.57 -8.98
C LYS A 200 12.08 -10.25 -9.71
N LEU A 201 11.10 -9.47 -10.14
CA LEU A 201 9.91 -9.91 -10.87
C LEU A 201 9.93 -9.42 -12.33
N ASP A 202 11.10 -9.03 -12.83
CA ASP A 202 11.36 -8.58 -14.20
C ASP A 202 10.66 -7.28 -14.60
N TYR A 203 10.21 -6.45 -13.61
CA TYR A 203 9.77 -5.10 -13.89
C TYR A 203 10.99 -4.15 -13.96
N GLN A 204 10.87 -3.13 -14.79
CA GLN A 204 11.86 -2.05 -14.96
C GLN A 204 11.33 -0.77 -14.28
N ASP A 205 12.25 0.12 -13.87
CA ASP A 205 11.90 1.41 -13.33
C ASP A 205 11.09 2.23 -14.34
N ALA A 206 9.92 2.72 -13.92
CA ALA A 206 9.07 3.56 -14.74
C ALA A 206 8.89 4.96 -14.15
N TYR A 207 8.55 5.05 -12.86
CA TYR A 207 8.26 6.34 -12.23
C TYR A 207 8.37 6.27 -10.70
N GLU A 208 8.76 7.37 -10.06
CA GLU A 208 8.64 7.56 -8.61
C GLU A 208 7.66 8.71 -8.34
N LEU A 209 6.63 8.45 -7.53
CA LEU A 209 5.66 9.47 -7.16
C LEU A 209 6.31 10.59 -6.36
N GLY A 210 5.96 11.84 -6.66
CA GLY A 210 6.31 12.98 -5.84
C GLY A 210 5.45 13.09 -4.56
N PRO A 211 5.77 14.04 -3.66
CA PRO A 211 4.98 14.29 -2.45
C PRO A 211 3.52 14.58 -2.79
N ARG A 212 2.56 14.01 -2.05
CA ARG A 212 1.12 14.21 -2.22
C ARG A 212 0.55 13.72 -3.56
N GLU A 213 1.38 13.18 -4.45
CA GLU A 213 0.93 12.74 -5.76
C GLU A 213 0.03 11.52 -5.66
N ILE A 214 -1.00 11.50 -6.53
CA ILE A 214 -1.94 10.39 -6.67
C ILE A 214 -1.90 9.93 -8.12
N VAL A 215 -1.68 8.63 -8.32
CA VAL A 215 -1.70 7.99 -9.64
C VAL A 215 -2.66 6.83 -9.67
N ARG A 216 -3.24 6.59 -10.83
CA ARG A 216 -4.03 5.39 -11.14
C ARG A 216 -3.27 4.55 -12.13
N LEU A 217 -3.23 3.23 -11.88
CA LEU A 217 -2.57 2.25 -12.74
C LEU A 217 -3.59 1.23 -13.25
N ASN A 218 -3.44 0.83 -14.49
CA ASN A 218 -4.08 -0.35 -15.08
C ASN A 218 -3.06 -1.10 -15.94
N ALA A 219 -3.44 -2.22 -16.56
CA ALA A 219 -2.51 -3.03 -17.37
C ALA A 219 -1.87 -2.27 -18.55
N LYS A 220 -2.48 -1.18 -19.01
CA LYS A 220 -2.04 -0.42 -20.21
C LYS A 220 -1.18 0.80 -19.88
N GLY A 221 -1.15 1.24 -18.61
CA GLY A 221 -0.40 2.42 -18.21
C GLY A 221 -0.77 2.95 -16.86
N PHE A 222 -0.18 4.09 -16.51
CA PHE A 222 -0.56 4.87 -15.34
C PHE A 222 -0.88 6.31 -15.71
N GLN A 223 -1.73 6.93 -14.90
CA GLN A 223 -2.17 8.31 -15.08
C GLN A 223 -2.12 9.06 -13.76
N THR A 224 -1.51 10.24 -13.76
CA THR A 224 -1.56 11.16 -12.62
C THR A 224 -2.97 11.73 -12.47
N LEU A 225 -3.59 11.48 -11.31
CA LEU A 225 -4.90 12.00 -10.94
C LEU A 225 -4.79 13.32 -10.14
N SER A 226 -3.71 13.45 -9.34
CA SER A 226 -3.38 14.68 -8.64
C SER A 226 -1.86 14.89 -8.72
N PRO A 227 -1.39 16.08 -9.12
CA PRO A 227 0.03 16.32 -9.33
C PRO A 227 0.81 16.39 -8.01
N ALA A 228 2.11 16.18 -8.09
CA ALA A 228 3.02 16.25 -6.96
C ALA A 228 3.05 17.64 -6.30
N GLY A 229 3.14 17.67 -4.98
CA GLY A 229 3.41 18.85 -4.19
C GLY A 229 4.86 19.31 -4.31
N LYS A 230 5.13 20.53 -3.88
CA LYS A 230 6.47 21.16 -3.99
C LYS A 230 7.40 20.85 -2.80
N GLN A 231 6.85 20.43 -1.67
CA GLN A 231 7.63 20.20 -0.44
C GLN A 231 7.86 18.71 -0.25
N MET A 232 9.12 18.33 -0.09
CA MET A 232 9.53 16.96 0.19
C MET A 232 10.39 16.92 1.45
N LYS A 233 10.14 15.92 2.30
CA LYS A 233 10.94 15.61 3.48
C LYS A 233 11.43 14.17 3.37
N ILE A 234 12.72 14.00 3.18
CA ILE A 234 13.33 12.68 3.12
C ILE A 234 13.47 12.12 4.54
N CYS A 235 13.07 10.88 4.74
CA CYS A 235 13.26 10.20 6.01
C CYS A 235 14.72 9.74 6.14
N ALA A 236 15.52 10.43 6.96
CA ALA A 236 16.93 10.07 7.19
C ALA A 236 17.10 8.64 7.74
N PHE A 237 16.11 8.12 8.47
CA PHE A 237 16.11 6.76 8.99
C PHE A 237 16.06 5.72 7.86
N LEU A 238 15.21 5.94 6.84
CA LEU A 238 15.16 5.08 5.66
C LEU A 238 16.49 5.09 4.90
N TRP A 239 17.15 6.25 4.84
CA TRP A 239 18.46 6.39 4.20
C TRP A 239 19.56 5.63 4.93
N THR A 240 19.64 5.78 6.24
CA THR A 240 20.75 5.26 7.03
C THR A 240 20.56 3.80 7.47
N TYR A 241 19.34 3.39 7.73
CA TYR A 241 19.06 2.07 8.32
C TYR A 241 18.71 1.00 7.29
N PHE A 242 17.98 1.36 6.25
CA PHE A 242 17.57 0.40 5.21
C PHE A 242 18.43 0.47 3.96
N CYS A 243 19.40 1.39 3.87
CA CYS A 243 20.22 1.58 2.67
C CYS A 243 19.37 1.66 1.38
N LEU A 244 18.18 2.25 1.46
CA LEU A 244 17.23 2.33 0.36
C LEU A 244 17.73 3.17 -0.82
N LEU A 245 18.88 3.83 -0.64
CA LEU A 245 19.58 4.51 -1.71
C LEU A 245 20.86 3.74 -2.03
N TYR A 246 20.84 3.08 -3.13
CA TYR A 246 21.96 2.37 -3.73
C TYR A 246 23.15 3.26 -4.13
N THR A 247 23.27 4.46 -3.60
CA THR A 247 24.33 5.41 -3.97
C THR A 247 25.47 5.51 -2.98
N SER A 248 25.41 4.82 -1.84
CA SER A 248 26.59 4.70 -0.96
C SER A 248 27.29 3.39 -1.26
N PRO A 249 28.44 3.38 -1.95
CA PRO A 249 29.25 2.19 -2.05
C PRO A 249 29.59 1.72 -0.63
N SER A 250 29.38 0.45 -0.35
CA SER A 250 29.80 -0.15 0.90
C SER A 250 31.31 0.09 1.03
N PRO A 251 31.83 0.40 2.25
CA PRO A 251 33.28 0.43 2.47
C PRO A 251 34.00 -0.85 2.05
N ARG A 252 33.27 -1.94 1.83
CA ARG A 252 33.79 -3.22 1.33
C ARG A 252 33.89 -3.27 -0.20
N ASP A 253 33.15 -2.43 -0.92
CA ASP A 253 33.16 -2.44 -2.40
C ASP A 253 34.38 -1.70 -2.99
N GLY A 254 35.17 -1.03 -2.16
CA GLY A 254 36.41 -0.37 -2.54
C GLY A 254 37.70 -1.15 -2.19
N ALA A 255 37.58 -2.39 -1.71
CA ALA A 255 38.72 -3.23 -1.32
C ALA A 255 38.93 -4.38 -2.32
N THR A 256 39.25 -4.03 -3.57
CA THR A 256 39.92 -4.92 -4.55
C THR A 256 41.12 -4.25 -5.13
#